data_c2d9700a093f92668e5b6639302964e7
#
_entry.id   c2d9700a093f92668e5b6639302964e7
#
_cell.length_a   1.000
_cell.length_b   1.000
_cell.length_c   1.000
_cell.angle_alpha   90.00
_cell.angle_beta   90.00
_cell.angle_gamma   90.00
#
_symmetry.space_group_name_H-M   'P 1'
#
loop_
_entity.id
_entity.type
_entity.pdbx_description
1 polymer ?
#
loop_
_entity_poly.entity_id
_entity_poly.type
_entity_poly.pdbx_seq_one_letter_code
_entity_poly.pdbx_strand_id
1 'polypeptide(L)'
;MWTASKLSIATLIAVGSMLSVGSFAQDNEYVEEVVSIGTRGKPRSVSSSPVPVDVLSSEDISKTGTDDLLLQLQGSVPSLNVHLQPISDAASMIRPANLRGLSADSTLITVNGKRRHHASVIAFQGGGVNDGSQGADISVIPAIALKRVEVLRDGASAQYGSDAIAGVINFVLDDISEGGSLSYKMGEYTEGDGATSTISGKYGMPLGQDGFVTTSFQIRQADDTSRSAQRPDAAALIAAGNSAVANPAQIWGAPKIDDDVTFFMNSGVMNSDGSESYMFGNYSERDVDGGFYYRNPDGRSGVFTIGDYRAVGNVD
;
A
#
# COMPACT_ATOMS: atom_id res chain seq x y z
N MET A 1 26.38 -6.47 14.17
CA MET A 1 25.75 -6.79 15.45
C MET A 1 25.55 -5.47 16.20
N TRP A 2 24.48 -4.80 15.94
CA TRP A 2 24.06 -3.64 16.75
C TRP A 2 22.54 -3.81 16.95
N THR A 3 22.19 -4.26 18.12
CA THR A 3 20.81 -4.28 18.59
C THR A 3 20.45 -2.83 18.94
N ALA A 4 19.68 -2.17 18.09
CA ALA A 4 19.07 -0.90 18.43
C ALA A 4 18.04 -1.17 19.55
N SER A 5 18.40 -0.80 20.75
CA SER A 5 17.61 -1.05 21.94
C SER A 5 16.36 -0.17 21.94
N LYS A 6 15.27 -0.76 22.46
CA LYS A 6 13.93 -0.18 22.72
C LYS A 6 13.93 1.15 23.50
N LEU A 7 15.08 1.80 23.70
CA LEU A 7 15.24 3.03 24.49
C LEU A 7 15.04 4.33 23.68
N SER A 8 15.04 4.27 22.34
CA SER A 8 14.94 5.49 21.51
C SER A 8 13.51 6.02 21.37
N ILE A 9 12.49 5.22 21.63
CA ILE A 9 11.08 5.62 21.45
C ILE A 9 10.58 6.45 22.64
N ALA A 10 11.10 6.22 23.82
CA ALA A 10 10.68 6.96 25.04
C ALA A 10 11.10 8.43 25.05
N THR A 11 12.14 8.80 24.30
CA THR A 11 12.67 10.19 24.29
C THR A 11 11.89 11.09 23.29
N LEU A 12 11.21 10.54 22.32
CA LEU A 12 10.40 11.32 21.37
C LEU A 12 9.04 11.76 21.94
N ILE A 13 8.52 11.06 22.96
CA ILE A 13 7.21 11.37 23.57
C ILE A 13 7.28 12.64 24.45
N ALA A 14 8.45 13.00 24.95
CA ALA A 14 8.60 14.16 25.84
C ALA A 14 8.61 15.51 25.11
N VAL A 15 8.78 15.57 23.80
CA VAL A 15 8.81 16.82 23.00
C VAL A 15 7.44 17.20 22.44
N GLY A 16 6.48 16.26 22.42
CA GLY A 16 5.14 16.46 21.84
C GLY A 16 4.16 17.31 22.65
N SER A 17 4.47 17.65 23.89
CA SER A 17 3.51 18.30 24.81
C SER A 17 3.50 19.83 24.81
N MET A 18 4.22 20.51 23.92
CA MET A 18 4.31 21.98 23.89
C MET A 18 3.85 22.67 22.61
N LEU A 19 3.21 21.97 21.68
CA LEU A 19 2.60 22.61 20.52
C LEU A 19 1.08 22.72 20.73
N SER A 20 0.63 23.83 21.27
CA SER A 20 -0.78 24.23 21.22
C SER A 20 -1.12 24.57 19.76
N VAL A 21 -1.79 23.64 19.09
CA VAL A 21 -2.33 23.87 17.75
C VAL A 21 -3.54 24.80 17.88
N GLY A 22 -3.40 26.03 17.40
CA GLY A 22 -4.54 26.93 17.20
C GLY A 22 -5.50 26.29 16.20
N SER A 23 -6.73 26.05 16.64
CA SER A 23 -7.82 25.61 15.79
C SER A 23 -8.23 26.77 14.88
N PHE A 24 -7.82 26.71 13.61
CA PHE A 24 -8.40 27.58 12.59
C PHE A 24 -9.73 26.96 12.15
N ALA A 25 -10.81 27.70 12.34
CA ALA A 25 -12.10 27.36 11.76
C ALA A 25 -11.95 27.43 10.22
N GLN A 26 -12.09 26.28 9.58
CA GLN A 26 -12.07 26.19 8.13
C GLN A 26 -13.49 26.55 7.64
N ASP A 27 -13.62 27.68 6.96
CA ASP A 27 -14.82 27.99 6.19
C ASP A 27 -14.96 26.90 5.11
N ASN A 28 -16.03 26.14 5.19
CA ASN A 28 -16.41 25.17 4.15
C ASN A 28 -16.90 25.94 2.91
N GLU A 29 -15.98 26.50 2.15
CA GLU A 29 -16.26 26.87 0.78
C GLU A 29 -16.40 25.57 -0.02
N TYR A 30 -17.55 25.34 -0.64
CA TYR A 30 -17.81 24.19 -1.50
C TYR A 30 -16.87 24.30 -2.70
N VAL A 31 -15.68 23.73 -2.56
CA VAL A 31 -14.73 23.61 -3.67
C VAL A 31 -15.28 22.51 -4.57
N GLU A 32 -15.73 22.89 -5.76
CA GLU A 32 -16.18 21.95 -6.78
C GLU A 32 -15.04 20.97 -7.09
N GLU A 33 -15.24 19.69 -6.79
CA GLU A 33 -14.23 18.66 -7.01
C GLU A 33 -13.93 18.54 -8.51
N VAL A 34 -12.71 18.92 -8.87
CA VAL A 34 -12.20 18.88 -10.24
C VAL A 34 -11.39 17.61 -10.45
N VAL A 35 -11.76 16.82 -11.44
CA VAL A 35 -11.06 15.58 -11.80
C VAL A 35 -10.20 15.75 -13.03
N SER A 36 -9.07 15.07 -13.04
CA SER A 36 -8.10 15.08 -14.14
C SER A 36 -8.20 13.85 -15.05
N ILE A 37 -8.88 12.80 -14.62
CA ILE A 37 -9.09 11.59 -15.41
C ILE A 37 -10.41 11.61 -16.20
N GLY A 38 -10.52 10.76 -17.22
CA GLY A 38 -11.74 10.66 -18.05
C GLY A 38 -11.91 11.79 -19.05
N THR A 39 -10.92 12.68 -19.22
CA THR A 39 -10.95 13.77 -20.20
C THR A 39 -9.63 13.90 -20.95
N ARG A 40 -9.70 14.29 -22.24
CA ARG A 40 -8.53 14.68 -23.03
C ARG A 40 -8.27 16.19 -23.00
N GLY A 41 -9.15 16.94 -22.38
CA GLY A 41 -9.10 18.39 -22.26
C GLY A 41 -8.69 18.86 -20.87
N LYS A 42 -9.11 20.08 -20.55
CA LYS A 42 -8.89 20.64 -19.19
C LYS A 42 -9.62 19.80 -18.15
N PRO A 43 -9.09 19.76 -16.91
CA PRO A 43 -9.81 19.19 -15.78
C PRO A 43 -11.24 19.73 -15.68
N ARG A 44 -12.17 18.91 -15.24
CA ARG A 44 -13.60 19.27 -15.15
C ARG A 44 -14.19 18.78 -13.84
N SER A 45 -15.33 19.31 -13.49
CA SER A 45 -16.12 18.90 -12.34
C SER A 45 -16.57 17.43 -12.46
N VAL A 46 -16.62 16.72 -11.35
CA VAL A 46 -17.17 15.36 -11.24
C VAL A 46 -18.59 15.32 -11.79
N SER A 47 -19.40 16.32 -11.46
CA SER A 47 -20.81 16.43 -11.89
C SER A 47 -20.99 16.57 -13.41
N SER A 48 -19.97 17.06 -14.11
CA SER A 48 -19.96 17.21 -15.59
C SER A 48 -19.28 16.04 -16.31
N SER A 49 -18.80 15.02 -15.59
CA SER A 49 -18.16 13.85 -16.19
C SER A 49 -19.21 12.93 -16.85
N PRO A 50 -19.04 12.53 -18.12
CA PRO A 50 -19.96 11.60 -18.80
C PRO A 50 -19.82 10.17 -18.31
N VAL A 51 -18.80 9.87 -17.52
CA VAL A 51 -18.50 8.55 -16.94
C VAL A 51 -18.39 8.68 -15.41
N PRO A 52 -18.75 7.63 -14.65
CA PRO A 52 -18.70 7.69 -13.21
C PRO A 52 -17.23 7.76 -12.73
N VAL A 53 -16.92 8.83 -12.04
CA VAL A 53 -15.63 9.04 -11.36
C VAL A 53 -15.91 9.25 -9.88
N ASP A 54 -15.32 8.40 -9.04
CA ASP A 54 -15.32 8.61 -7.60
C ASP A 54 -14.07 9.41 -7.24
N VAL A 55 -14.23 10.39 -6.35
CA VAL A 55 -13.11 11.12 -5.76
C VAL A 55 -13.11 10.86 -4.27
N LEU A 56 -11.97 10.41 -3.78
CA LEU A 56 -11.72 10.12 -2.37
C LEU A 56 -10.69 11.12 -1.87
N SER A 57 -11.05 11.98 -0.95
CA SER A 57 -10.09 12.88 -0.30
C SER A 57 -9.12 12.09 0.60
N SER A 58 -7.96 12.66 0.89
CA SER A 58 -7.02 12.07 1.85
C SER A 58 -7.64 11.91 3.23
N GLU A 59 -8.58 12.79 3.59
CA GLU A 59 -9.33 12.70 4.84
C GLU A 59 -10.24 11.47 4.85
N ASP A 60 -11.00 11.22 3.78
CA ASP A 60 -11.88 10.04 3.68
C ASP A 60 -11.10 8.74 3.72
N ILE A 61 -9.96 8.68 3.04
CA ILE A 61 -9.05 7.54 3.07
C ILE A 61 -8.53 7.31 4.49
N SER A 62 -8.15 8.35 5.20
CA SER A 62 -7.57 8.26 6.55
C SER A 62 -8.56 7.86 7.66
N LYS A 63 -9.87 7.97 7.43
CA LYS A 63 -10.93 7.58 8.38
C LYS A 63 -11.04 6.06 8.58
N THR A 64 -10.41 5.27 7.73
CA THR A 64 -10.42 3.81 7.87
C THR A 64 -9.51 3.35 9.02
N GLY A 65 -9.86 2.25 9.65
CA GLY A 65 -9.14 1.70 10.81
C GLY A 65 -7.81 1.00 10.48
N THR A 66 -7.29 1.16 9.28
CA THR A 66 -6.02 0.54 8.83
C THR A 66 -5.06 1.59 8.29
N ASP A 67 -3.76 1.31 8.32
CA ASP A 67 -2.72 2.15 7.69
C ASP A 67 -2.35 1.68 6.28
N ASP A 68 -2.95 0.59 5.84
CA ASP A 68 -2.69 0.00 4.54
C ASP A 68 -3.56 0.66 3.47
N LEU A 69 -2.95 1.42 2.56
CA LEU A 69 -3.67 2.17 1.53
C LEU A 69 -4.58 1.28 0.67
N LEU A 70 -4.14 0.06 0.34
CA LEU A 70 -4.93 -0.85 -0.48
C LEU A 70 -6.23 -1.27 0.24
N LEU A 71 -6.15 -1.56 1.54
CA LEU A 71 -7.32 -1.90 2.35
C LEU A 71 -8.22 -0.67 2.60
N GLN A 72 -7.63 0.51 2.74
CA GLN A 72 -8.37 1.78 2.83
C GLN A 72 -9.20 2.00 1.56
N LEU A 73 -8.58 1.82 0.39
CA LEU A 73 -9.26 1.96 -0.89
C LEU A 73 -10.32 0.89 -1.12
N GLN A 74 -10.06 -0.38 -0.72
CA GLN A 74 -11.06 -1.45 -0.83
C GLN A 74 -12.32 -1.14 -0.02
N GLY A 75 -12.19 -0.52 1.14
CA GLY A 75 -13.32 -0.10 1.95
C GLY A 75 -14.12 1.07 1.37
N SER A 76 -13.50 1.87 0.51
CA SER A 76 -14.06 3.14 0.00
C SER A 76 -14.47 3.08 -1.47
N VAL A 77 -13.83 2.22 -2.28
CA VAL A 77 -14.06 2.12 -3.73
C VAL A 77 -14.92 0.89 -4.05
N PRO A 78 -16.17 1.06 -4.49
CA PRO A 78 -16.99 -0.06 -4.94
C PRO A 78 -16.31 -0.84 -6.06
N SER A 79 -16.37 -2.15 -6.01
CA SER A 79 -15.80 -3.07 -7.00
C SER A 79 -14.25 -3.14 -7.03
N LEU A 80 -13.54 -2.46 -6.14
CA LEU A 80 -12.12 -2.70 -5.92
C LEU A 80 -11.95 -3.89 -4.98
N ASN A 81 -11.11 -4.83 -5.36
CA ASN A 81 -10.78 -5.98 -4.55
C ASN A 81 -9.27 -6.15 -4.44
N VAL A 82 -8.80 -6.39 -3.23
CA VAL A 82 -7.39 -6.62 -2.92
C VAL A 82 -7.26 -7.99 -2.29
N HIS A 83 -6.62 -8.91 -2.98
CA HIS A 83 -6.31 -10.22 -2.43
C HIS A 83 -5.14 -10.12 -1.46
N LEU A 84 -5.32 -10.61 -0.24
CA LEU A 84 -4.26 -10.57 0.78
C LEU A 84 -3.12 -11.54 0.49
N GLN A 85 -3.39 -12.62 -0.23
CA GLN A 85 -2.42 -13.63 -0.69
C GLN A 85 -1.38 -14.03 0.38
N PRO A 86 -1.80 -14.57 1.53
CA PRO A 86 -0.97 -14.69 2.73
C PRO A 86 0.23 -15.64 2.61
N ILE A 87 0.27 -16.47 1.58
CA ILE A 87 1.33 -17.46 1.33
C ILE A 87 1.73 -17.51 -0.14
N SER A 88 1.70 -16.40 -0.82
CA SER A 88 1.91 -16.31 -2.27
C SER A 88 3.23 -15.63 -2.65
N ASP A 89 4.29 -15.91 -1.90
CA ASP A 89 5.63 -15.37 -2.14
C ASP A 89 5.61 -13.83 -2.16
N ALA A 90 6.37 -13.18 -3.02
CA ALA A 90 6.43 -11.73 -3.13
C ALA A 90 5.06 -11.07 -3.46
N ALA A 91 4.10 -11.81 -4.02
CA ALA A 91 2.73 -11.33 -4.22
C ALA A 91 1.99 -11.05 -2.90
N SER A 92 2.41 -11.64 -1.77
CA SER A 92 1.90 -11.31 -0.44
C SER A 92 2.24 -9.87 -0.03
N MET A 93 3.35 -9.34 -0.51
CA MET A 93 3.82 -7.97 -0.24
C MET A 93 3.20 -6.95 -1.18
N ILE A 94 3.18 -7.25 -2.49
CA ILE A 94 2.75 -6.31 -3.53
C ILE A 94 1.23 -6.28 -3.68
N ARG A 95 0.57 -7.41 -3.50
CA ARG A 95 -0.88 -7.56 -3.49
C ARG A 95 -1.58 -6.85 -4.65
N PRO A 96 -1.59 -7.42 -5.85
CA PRO A 96 -2.22 -6.82 -7.00
C PRO A 96 -3.70 -6.55 -6.72
N ALA A 97 -4.16 -5.33 -7.01
CA ALA A 97 -5.53 -4.91 -6.86
C ALA A 97 -6.28 -5.06 -8.17
N ASN A 98 -7.50 -5.56 -8.10
CA ASN A 98 -8.36 -5.72 -9.26
C ASN A 98 -9.65 -4.92 -9.13
N LEU A 99 -10.08 -4.33 -10.23
CA LEU A 99 -11.30 -3.53 -10.31
C LEU A 99 -12.34 -4.26 -11.16
N ARG A 100 -13.61 -4.26 -10.71
CA ARG A 100 -14.75 -4.84 -11.44
C ARG A 100 -14.58 -6.31 -11.78
N GLY A 101 -13.83 -7.06 -10.96
CA GLY A 101 -13.60 -8.50 -11.14
C GLY A 101 -12.66 -8.86 -12.30
N LEU A 102 -11.93 -7.90 -12.87
CA LEU A 102 -10.90 -8.13 -13.88
C LEU A 102 -9.51 -8.19 -13.23
N SER A 103 -8.55 -8.79 -13.94
CA SER A 103 -7.17 -8.90 -13.44
C SER A 103 -6.51 -7.53 -13.22
N ALA A 104 -5.46 -7.49 -12.41
CA ALA A 104 -4.74 -6.25 -12.12
C ALA A 104 -4.15 -5.59 -13.37
N ASP A 105 -3.80 -6.35 -14.41
CA ASP A 105 -3.33 -5.83 -15.70
C ASP A 105 -4.39 -5.04 -16.47
N SER A 106 -5.66 -5.21 -16.10
CA SER A 106 -6.78 -4.51 -16.73
C SER A 106 -7.14 -3.20 -16.03
N THR A 107 -6.46 -2.86 -14.94
CA THR A 107 -6.67 -1.62 -14.16
C THR A 107 -5.45 -0.72 -14.30
N LEU A 108 -5.62 0.40 -14.99
CA LEU A 108 -4.54 1.37 -15.13
C LEU A 108 -4.32 2.15 -13.83
N ILE A 109 -3.11 2.12 -13.34
CA ILE A 109 -2.67 2.92 -12.21
C ILE A 109 -1.85 4.11 -12.71
N THR A 110 -2.19 5.31 -12.25
CA THR A 110 -1.45 6.54 -12.55
C THR A 110 -1.13 7.30 -11.26
N VAL A 111 -0.03 8.08 -11.30
CA VAL A 111 0.35 9.05 -10.27
C VAL A 111 0.46 10.40 -10.95
N ASN A 112 -0.29 11.41 -10.48
CA ASN A 112 -0.39 12.71 -11.14
C ASN A 112 -0.71 12.60 -12.64
N GLY A 113 -1.59 11.65 -13.01
CA GLY A 113 -1.95 11.38 -14.41
C GLY A 113 -0.88 10.66 -15.24
N LYS A 114 0.28 10.32 -14.66
CA LYS A 114 1.35 9.57 -15.36
C LYS A 114 1.28 8.11 -14.97
N ARG A 115 1.36 7.23 -15.98
CA ARG A 115 1.30 5.78 -15.81
C ARG A 115 2.34 5.30 -14.79
N ARG A 116 1.90 4.55 -13.79
CA ARG A 116 2.79 3.86 -12.87
C ARG A 116 3.38 2.62 -13.56
N HIS A 117 4.65 2.35 -13.33
CA HIS A 117 5.29 1.13 -13.81
C HIS A 117 4.70 -0.11 -13.11
N HIS A 118 4.79 -1.25 -13.79
CA HIS A 118 4.43 -2.54 -13.21
C HIS A 118 5.40 -2.90 -12.08
N ALA A 119 4.89 -3.65 -11.11
CA ALA A 119 5.73 -4.28 -10.09
C ALA A 119 6.66 -5.33 -10.73
N SER A 120 7.73 -5.67 -10.04
CA SER A 120 8.67 -6.71 -10.49
C SER A 120 8.14 -8.15 -10.28
N VAL A 121 6.95 -8.29 -9.72
CA VAL A 121 6.35 -9.57 -9.33
C VAL A 121 5.15 -9.90 -10.20
N ILE A 122 5.12 -11.12 -10.72
CA ILE A 122 3.96 -11.74 -11.35
C ILE A 122 3.20 -12.52 -10.28
N ALA A 123 1.91 -12.24 -10.10
CA ALA A 123 1.08 -12.96 -9.15
C ALA A 123 0.85 -14.40 -9.61
N PHE A 124 1.02 -15.38 -8.72
CA PHE A 124 0.78 -16.78 -8.96
C PHE A 124 0.42 -17.53 -7.66
N GLN A 125 -0.01 -18.78 -7.79
CA GLN A 125 -0.33 -19.66 -6.66
C GLN A 125 -1.38 -19.08 -5.69
N GLY A 126 -2.60 -18.98 -6.15
CA GLY A 126 -3.74 -18.54 -5.36
C GLY A 126 -4.13 -17.07 -5.62
N GLY A 127 -3.56 -16.45 -6.63
CA GLY A 127 -3.95 -15.12 -7.09
C GLY A 127 -5.36 -15.07 -7.69
N GLY A 128 -5.99 -16.21 -7.97
CA GLY A 128 -7.32 -16.28 -8.55
C GLY A 128 -7.40 -15.53 -9.87
N VAL A 129 -8.24 -14.50 -9.95
CA VAL A 129 -8.37 -13.65 -11.16
C VAL A 129 -7.09 -12.88 -11.48
N ASN A 130 -6.15 -12.78 -10.55
CA ASN A 130 -4.86 -12.15 -10.73
C ASN A 130 -3.73 -13.12 -11.10
N ASP A 131 -3.98 -14.42 -11.19
CA ASP A 131 -2.94 -15.39 -11.59
C ASP A 131 -2.34 -15.02 -12.96
N GLY A 132 -1.02 -14.87 -12.98
CA GLY A 132 -0.26 -14.44 -14.16
C GLY A 132 -0.27 -12.94 -14.41
N SER A 133 -0.96 -12.13 -13.61
CA SER A 133 -0.98 -10.68 -13.76
C SER A 133 0.23 -10.01 -13.12
N GLN A 134 0.63 -8.87 -13.67
CA GLN A 134 1.74 -8.03 -13.20
C GLN A 134 1.25 -6.60 -13.00
N GLY A 135 0.41 -6.37 -12.00
CA GLY A 135 -0.13 -5.05 -11.67
C GLY A 135 0.94 -4.07 -11.18
N ALA A 136 0.56 -2.81 -11.03
CA ALA A 136 1.42 -1.81 -10.40
C ALA A 136 1.50 -2.02 -8.90
N ASP A 137 2.67 -1.74 -8.30
CA ASP A 137 2.80 -1.71 -6.84
C ASP A 137 2.22 -0.40 -6.29
N ILE A 138 1.06 -0.51 -5.67
CA ILE A 138 0.36 0.58 -4.98
C ILE A 138 0.81 0.66 -3.50
N SER A 139 1.28 -0.45 -2.94
CA SER A 139 1.58 -0.56 -1.51
C SER A 139 2.71 0.36 -1.04
N VAL A 140 3.53 0.85 -1.98
CA VAL A 140 4.61 1.82 -1.71
C VAL A 140 4.16 3.28 -1.79
N ILE A 141 2.86 3.55 -1.94
CA ILE A 141 2.32 4.91 -1.95
C ILE A 141 1.69 5.18 -0.58
N PRO A 142 2.28 6.02 0.27
CA PRO A 142 1.71 6.32 1.58
C PRO A 142 0.51 7.26 1.43
N ALA A 143 -0.55 7.00 2.18
CA ALA A 143 -1.78 7.81 2.12
C ALA A 143 -1.52 9.29 2.43
N ILE A 144 -0.54 9.60 3.29
CA ILE A 144 -0.18 10.97 3.66
C ILE A 144 0.41 11.79 2.50
N ALA A 145 0.96 11.11 1.47
CA ALA A 145 1.46 11.77 0.27
C ALA A 145 0.34 12.22 -0.70
N LEU A 146 -0.88 11.77 -0.45
CA LEU A 146 -2.00 11.97 -1.36
C LEU A 146 -2.83 13.19 -0.99
N LYS A 147 -3.23 13.96 -1.98
CA LYS A 147 -4.29 14.96 -1.92
C LYS A 147 -5.66 14.30 -2.07
N ARG A 148 -5.77 13.38 -3.06
CA ARG A 148 -6.97 12.59 -3.35
C ARG A 148 -6.65 11.38 -4.23
N VAL A 149 -7.60 10.47 -4.32
CA VAL A 149 -7.59 9.37 -5.29
C VAL A 149 -8.81 9.51 -6.19
N GLU A 150 -8.61 9.47 -7.48
CA GLU A 150 -9.66 9.53 -8.51
C GLU A 150 -9.82 8.13 -9.11
N VAL A 151 -11.03 7.59 -9.11
CA VAL A 151 -11.32 6.25 -9.63
C VAL A 151 -12.35 6.34 -10.73
N LEU A 152 -11.92 6.08 -11.95
CA LEU A 152 -12.80 5.95 -13.12
C LEU A 152 -13.23 4.48 -13.21
N ARG A 153 -14.50 4.21 -12.89
CA ARG A 153 -15.08 2.86 -12.88
C ARG A 153 -15.74 2.47 -14.20
N ASP A 154 -15.11 2.82 -15.31
CA ASP A 154 -15.59 2.43 -16.65
C ASP A 154 -14.42 2.13 -17.58
N GLY A 155 -14.69 1.41 -18.67
CA GLY A 155 -13.69 1.11 -19.69
C GLY A 155 -13.16 2.38 -20.33
N ALA A 156 -11.85 2.59 -20.25
CA ALA A 156 -11.19 3.77 -20.76
C ALA A 156 -10.07 3.45 -21.77
N SER A 157 -10.08 2.23 -22.31
CA SER A 157 -9.01 1.72 -23.22
C SER A 157 -8.82 2.59 -24.46
N ALA A 158 -9.90 3.19 -24.97
CA ALA A 158 -9.82 4.08 -26.14
C ALA A 158 -9.00 5.36 -25.87
N GLN A 159 -8.88 5.75 -24.60
CA GLN A 159 -8.13 6.94 -24.18
C GLN A 159 -6.78 6.60 -23.59
N TYR A 160 -6.69 5.51 -22.81
CA TYR A 160 -5.54 5.20 -21.98
C TYR A 160 -4.77 3.94 -22.39
N GLY A 161 -5.31 3.11 -23.28
CA GLY A 161 -4.70 1.87 -23.73
C GLY A 161 -5.28 0.62 -23.08
N SER A 162 -4.72 -0.54 -23.42
CA SER A 162 -5.27 -1.88 -23.10
C SER A 162 -5.37 -2.20 -21.62
N ASP A 163 -4.61 -1.58 -20.78
CA ASP A 163 -4.62 -1.79 -19.33
C ASP A 163 -5.68 -0.95 -18.59
N ALA A 164 -6.46 -0.14 -19.31
CA ALA A 164 -7.60 0.60 -18.75
C ALA A 164 -8.95 -0.03 -19.12
N ILE A 165 -9.04 -1.35 -19.21
CA ILE A 165 -10.28 -2.08 -19.53
C ILE A 165 -11.25 -2.05 -18.34
N ALA A 166 -10.75 -2.31 -17.14
CA ALA A 166 -11.55 -2.28 -15.92
C ALA A 166 -11.80 -0.84 -15.45
N GLY A 167 -10.84 0.04 -15.67
CA GLY A 167 -10.90 1.43 -15.24
C GLY A 167 -9.52 2.03 -15.03
N VAL A 168 -9.51 3.22 -14.40
CA VAL A 168 -8.28 3.96 -14.08
C VAL A 168 -8.33 4.38 -12.61
N ILE A 169 -7.25 4.19 -11.89
CA ILE A 169 -7.06 4.73 -10.55
C ILE A 169 -5.90 5.73 -10.62
N ASN A 170 -6.19 6.99 -10.31
CA ASN A 170 -5.21 8.07 -10.32
C ASN A 170 -4.92 8.56 -8.90
N PHE A 171 -3.69 8.43 -8.48
CA PHE A 171 -3.20 8.96 -7.22
C PHE A 171 -2.69 10.38 -7.44
N VAL A 172 -3.41 11.35 -6.93
CA VAL A 172 -3.01 12.77 -7.00
C VAL A 172 -2.20 13.09 -5.75
N LEU A 173 -0.95 13.44 -5.94
CA LEU A 173 -0.04 13.80 -4.87
C LEU A 173 -0.41 15.17 -4.28
N ASP A 174 -0.12 15.35 -2.99
CA ASP A 174 -0.33 16.62 -2.31
C ASP A 174 0.63 17.70 -2.84
N ASP A 175 0.12 18.91 -2.95
CA ASP A 175 0.79 20.07 -3.55
C ASP A 175 0.85 21.27 -2.59
N ILE A 176 0.86 21.01 -1.27
CA ILE A 176 0.96 22.09 -0.28
C ILE A 176 2.29 22.81 -0.40
N SER A 177 2.25 24.14 -0.35
CA SER A 177 3.43 25.01 -0.39
C SER A 177 3.83 25.56 0.98
N GLU A 178 3.05 25.27 2.03
CA GLU A 178 3.31 25.77 3.39
C GLU A 178 2.80 24.77 4.43
N GLY A 179 3.52 24.70 5.55
CA GLY A 179 3.12 23.89 6.70
C GLY A 179 3.32 22.42 6.50
N GLY A 180 2.71 21.63 7.37
CA GLY A 180 2.84 20.16 7.32
C GLY A 180 2.04 19.48 8.40
N SER A 181 2.09 18.16 8.40
CA SER A 181 1.45 17.31 9.39
C SER A 181 2.34 16.14 9.77
N LEU A 182 2.18 15.66 11.00
CA LEU A 182 2.82 14.46 11.51
C LEU A 182 1.74 13.59 12.14
N SER A 183 1.76 12.31 11.84
CA SER A 183 0.80 11.33 12.37
C SER A 183 1.56 10.14 12.95
N TYR A 184 1.06 9.64 14.07
CA TYR A 184 1.47 8.38 14.64
C TYR A 184 0.24 7.52 14.89
N LYS A 185 0.23 6.32 14.34
CA LYS A 185 -0.86 5.36 14.51
C LYS A 185 -0.33 4.08 15.12
N MET A 186 -1.13 3.48 15.98
CA MET A 186 -0.90 2.14 16.55
C MET A 186 -2.18 1.33 16.40
N GLY A 187 -2.05 0.06 16.13
CA GLY A 187 -3.17 -0.87 16.04
C GLY A 187 -2.76 -2.28 16.43
N GLU A 188 -3.74 -3.09 16.80
CA GLU A 188 -3.58 -4.50 17.11
C GLU A 188 -4.92 -5.19 16.88
N TYR A 189 -4.91 -6.44 16.47
CA TYR A 189 -6.15 -7.22 16.38
C TYR A 189 -6.63 -7.64 17.77
N THR A 190 -7.94 -7.81 17.91
CA THR A 190 -8.58 -8.22 19.18
C THR A 190 -8.11 -9.59 19.69
N GLU A 191 -7.52 -10.38 18.81
CA GLU A 191 -6.90 -11.68 19.11
C GLU A 191 -5.52 -11.55 19.74
N GLY A 192 -4.96 -10.34 19.82
CA GLY A 192 -3.67 -10.06 20.45
C GLY A 192 -2.46 -10.35 19.55
N ASP A 193 -2.65 -10.26 18.24
CA ASP A 193 -1.59 -10.38 17.22
C ASP A 193 -1.67 -9.24 16.19
N GLY A 194 -0.70 -9.17 15.28
CA GLY A 194 -0.67 -8.19 14.22
C GLY A 194 -0.54 -6.75 14.72
N ALA A 195 0.20 -6.54 15.79
CA ALA A 195 0.47 -5.20 16.29
C ALA A 195 1.15 -4.37 15.20
N THR A 196 0.66 -3.15 14.98
CA THR A 196 1.19 -2.24 13.97
C THR A 196 1.60 -0.92 14.59
N SER A 197 2.65 -0.32 14.05
CA SER A 197 3.02 1.06 14.35
C SER A 197 3.42 1.78 13.09
N THR A 198 2.87 2.98 12.88
CA THR A 198 3.14 3.79 11.70
C THR A 198 3.40 5.23 12.10
N ILE A 199 4.55 5.76 11.70
CA ILE A 199 4.86 7.19 11.75
C ILE A 199 4.82 7.71 10.33
N SER A 200 4.05 8.75 10.08
CA SER A 200 4.01 9.40 8.78
C SER A 200 3.98 10.91 8.91
N GLY A 201 4.60 11.59 7.97
CA GLY A 201 4.62 13.03 7.95
C GLY A 201 4.68 13.60 6.54
N LYS A 202 4.20 14.84 6.39
CA LYS A 202 4.38 15.64 5.18
C LYS A 202 4.72 17.07 5.52
N TYR A 203 5.44 17.72 4.63
CA TYR A 203 5.82 19.12 4.78
C TYR A 203 5.90 19.79 3.41
N GLY A 204 5.26 20.96 3.30
CA GLY A 204 5.25 21.80 2.12
C GLY A 204 6.14 23.02 2.30
N MET A 205 6.82 23.37 1.22
CA MET A 205 7.69 24.57 1.12
C MET A 205 7.37 25.30 -0.19
N PRO A 206 7.41 26.64 -0.19
CA PRO A 206 7.27 27.41 -1.43
C PRO A 206 8.51 27.23 -2.32
N LEU A 207 8.29 27.18 -3.62
CA LEU A 207 9.31 27.18 -4.66
C LEU A 207 9.16 28.44 -5.53
N GLY A 208 9.95 29.46 -5.24
CA GLY A 208 9.76 30.76 -5.88
C GLY A 208 8.46 31.47 -5.42
N GLN A 209 7.78 32.16 -6.34
CA GLN A 209 6.55 32.88 -6.04
C GLN A 209 5.29 32.00 -6.29
N ASP A 210 5.32 31.17 -7.32
CA ASP A 210 4.16 30.40 -7.80
C ASP A 210 4.44 28.91 -7.87
N GLY A 211 5.31 28.40 -6.98
CA GLY A 211 5.64 26.99 -6.96
C GLY A 211 5.61 26.38 -5.57
N PHE A 212 5.68 25.07 -5.53
CA PHE A 212 5.67 24.26 -4.31
C PHE A 212 6.68 23.13 -4.37
N VAL A 213 7.14 22.70 -3.21
CA VAL A 213 7.78 21.41 -2.97
C VAL A 213 7.09 20.77 -1.78
N THR A 214 6.45 19.64 -1.98
CA THR A 214 5.85 18.83 -0.92
C THR A 214 6.66 17.56 -0.76
N THR A 215 7.11 17.29 0.46
CA THR A 215 7.77 16.05 0.83
C THR A 215 6.91 15.27 1.81
N SER A 216 6.91 13.96 1.70
CA SER A 216 6.21 13.08 2.63
C SER A 216 7.00 11.82 2.89
N PHE A 217 6.83 11.26 4.08
CA PHE A 217 7.46 10.01 4.47
C PHE A 217 6.50 9.14 5.29
N GLN A 218 6.76 7.86 5.29
CA GLN A 218 6.12 6.89 6.15
C GLN A 218 7.13 5.85 6.59
N ILE A 219 7.10 5.50 7.87
CA ILE A 219 7.84 4.38 8.46
C ILE A 219 6.81 3.51 9.16
N ARG A 220 6.75 2.23 8.78
CA ARG A 220 5.78 1.28 9.27
C ARG A 220 6.44 0.00 9.73
N GLN A 221 5.94 -0.57 10.82
CA GLN A 221 6.27 -1.90 11.32
C GLN A 221 4.97 -2.64 11.61
N ALA A 222 4.95 -3.94 11.39
CA ALA A 222 3.78 -4.77 11.69
C ALA A 222 4.22 -6.17 12.10
N ASP A 223 3.63 -6.68 13.16
CA ASP A 223 3.78 -8.10 13.51
C ASP A 223 2.90 -8.97 12.59
N ASP A 224 3.30 -10.21 12.41
CA ASP A 224 2.52 -11.18 11.66
C ASP A 224 1.21 -11.54 12.35
N THR A 225 0.30 -12.10 11.58
CA THR A 225 -0.93 -12.70 12.10
C THR A 225 -1.00 -14.17 11.74
N SER A 226 -1.63 -14.96 12.57
CA SER A 226 -1.87 -16.37 12.28
C SER A 226 -3.24 -16.83 12.74
N ARG A 227 -4.04 -17.35 11.78
CA ARG A 227 -5.31 -18.04 12.05
C ARG A 227 -5.21 -19.50 11.61
N SER A 228 -4.01 -20.05 11.66
CA SER A 228 -3.66 -21.37 11.14
C SER A 228 -3.94 -22.46 12.14
N ALA A 229 -4.45 -23.58 11.65
CA ALA A 229 -4.48 -24.83 12.38
C ALA A 229 -3.37 -25.75 11.86
N GLN A 230 -2.87 -26.62 12.76
CA GLN A 230 -1.83 -27.59 12.36
C GLN A 230 -2.37 -28.56 11.31
N ARG A 231 -1.60 -28.77 10.26
CA ARG A 231 -1.88 -29.73 9.22
C ARG A 231 -1.76 -31.17 9.76
N PRO A 232 -2.66 -32.09 9.36
CA PRO A 232 -2.59 -33.49 9.83
C PRO A 232 -1.28 -34.21 9.47
N ASP A 233 -0.74 -33.94 8.27
CA ASP A 233 0.53 -34.52 7.81
C ASP A 233 1.74 -34.01 8.64
N ALA A 234 1.76 -32.75 8.98
CA ALA A 234 2.78 -32.16 9.86
C ALA A 234 2.63 -32.66 11.30
N ALA A 235 1.42 -32.77 11.81
CA ALA A 235 1.14 -33.33 13.13
C ALA A 235 1.64 -34.78 13.25
N ALA A 236 1.45 -35.59 12.22
CA ALA A 236 1.94 -36.96 12.18
C ALA A 236 3.49 -37.04 12.24
N LEU A 237 4.18 -36.15 11.57
CA LEU A 237 5.64 -36.06 11.64
C LEU A 237 6.14 -35.66 13.03
N ILE A 238 5.49 -34.69 13.67
CA ILE A 238 5.80 -34.28 15.05
C ILE A 238 5.59 -35.48 16.02
N ALA A 239 4.46 -36.19 15.86
CA ALA A 239 4.17 -37.36 16.66
C ALA A 239 5.19 -38.51 16.45
N ALA A 240 5.78 -38.60 15.26
CA ALA A 240 6.89 -39.53 14.95
C ALA A 240 8.25 -39.07 15.45
N GLY A 241 8.32 -37.93 16.14
CA GLY A 241 9.55 -37.42 16.76
C GLY A 241 10.32 -36.40 15.91
N ASN A 242 9.77 -35.90 14.83
CA ASN A 242 10.42 -34.86 14.03
C ASN A 242 10.26 -33.49 14.72
N SER A 243 11.31 -33.01 15.35
CA SER A 243 11.35 -31.73 16.06
C SER A 243 11.58 -30.51 15.16
N ALA A 244 11.92 -30.72 13.87
CA ALA A 244 12.16 -29.65 12.92
C ALA A 244 10.85 -29.12 12.27
N VAL A 245 9.72 -29.82 12.46
CA VAL A 245 8.41 -29.39 11.93
C VAL A 245 7.80 -28.37 12.88
N ALA A 246 7.49 -27.19 12.35
CA ALA A 246 6.83 -26.12 13.11
C ALA A 246 5.36 -26.47 13.45
N ASN A 247 4.82 -25.79 14.45
CA ASN A 247 3.40 -25.91 14.83
C ASN A 247 2.80 -24.52 15.07
N PRO A 248 1.98 -24.01 14.11
CA PRO A 248 1.57 -24.63 12.85
C PRO A 248 2.70 -24.65 11.82
N ALA A 249 2.72 -25.68 10.95
CA ALA A 249 3.72 -25.84 9.92
C ALA A 249 3.51 -24.92 8.70
N GLN A 250 2.32 -24.34 8.57
CA GLN A 250 1.98 -23.38 7.52
C GLN A 250 1.16 -22.26 8.13
N ILE A 251 1.60 -21.02 7.92
CA ILE A 251 0.96 -19.83 8.47
C ILE A 251 0.10 -19.19 7.37
N TRP A 252 -1.18 -18.98 7.69
CA TRP A 252 -2.11 -18.18 6.90
C TRP A 252 -2.40 -16.90 7.66
N GLY A 253 -1.75 -15.83 7.27
CA GLY A 253 -1.91 -14.54 7.91
C GLY A 253 -1.17 -13.43 7.19
N ALA A 254 -1.23 -12.22 7.73
CA ALA A 254 -0.42 -11.13 7.23
C ALA A 254 1.07 -11.41 7.53
N PRO A 255 1.98 -11.06 6.63
CA PRO A 255 3.40 -11.18 6.87
C PRO A 255 3.87 -10.20 7.94
N LYS A 256 4.95 -10.51 8.62
CA LYS A 256 5.65 -9.56 9.47
C LYS A 256 6.36 -8.53 8.61
N ILE A 257 6.28 -7.27 9.00
CA ILE A 257 7.02 -6.16 8.37
C ILE A 257 7.97 -5.62 9.43
N ASP A 258 9.26 -5.89 9.26
CA ASP A 258 10.28 -5.40 10.18
C ASP A 258 10.56 -3.93 9.96
N ASP A 259 10.70 -3.50 8.69
CA ASP A 259 10.82 -2.10 8.31
C ASP A 259 10.18 -1.87 6.93
N ASP A 260 9.32 -0.86 6.84
CA ASP A 260 8.76 -0.33 5.59
C ASP A 260 8.95 1.19 5.59
N VAL A 261 9.90 1.65 4.82
CA VAL A 261 10.26 3.08 4.73
C VAL A 261 9.92 3.58 3.35
N THR A 262 9.09 4.61 3.28
CA THR A 262 8.70 5.24 2.03
C THR A 262 8.90 6.75 2.12
N PHE A 263 9.43 7.32 1.06
CA PHE A 263 9.58 8.76 0.88
C PHE A 263 9.01 9.17 -0.47
N PHE A 264 8.25 10.27 -0.49
CA PHE A 264 7.73 10.89 -1.70
C PHE A 264 8.10 12.36 -1.75
N MET A 265 8.34 12.85 -2.96
CA MET A 265 8.48 14.27 -3.26
C MET A 265 7.59 14.61 -4.45
N ASN A 266 6.87 15.72 -4.34
CA ASN A 266 6.10 16.33 -5.42
C ASN A 266 6.46 17.82 -5.50
N SER A 267 6.72 18.32 -6.67
CA SER A 267 7.08 19.73 -6.88
C SER A 267 6.56 20.25 -8.21
N GLY A 268 6.19 21.50 -8.22
CA GLY A 268 5.73 22.18 -9.41
C GLY A 268 5.98 23.68 -9.32
N VAL A 269 6.16 24.31 -10.47
CA VAL A 269 6.25 25.76 -10.59
C VAL A 269 5.53 26.23 -11.84
N MET A 270 4.73 27.26 -11.71
CA MET A 270 4.09 27.92 -12.85
C MET A 270 5.11 28.88 -13.50
N ASN A 271 5.34 28.70 -14.77
CA ASN A 271 6.25 29.57 -15.53
C ASN A 271 5.52 30.84 -16.00
N SER A 272 6.27 31.88 -16.33
CA SER A 272 5.74 33.17 -16.76
C SER A 272 4.94 33.12 -18.08
N ASP A 273 5.12 32.07 -18.87
CA ASP A 273 4.37 31.81 -20.12
C ASP A 273 3.08 31.01 -19.89
N GLY A 274 2.74 30.68 -18.63
CA GLY A 274 1.58 29.90 -18.24
C GLY A 274 1.77 28.39 -18.39
N SER A 275 2.97 27.92 -18.72
CA SER A 275 3.32 26.50 -18.66
C SER A 275 3.69 26.09 -17.23
N GLU A 276 3.54 24.81 -16.91
CA GLU A 276 3.94 24.24 -15.64
C GLU A 276 5.16 23.34 -15.82
N SER A 277 6.18 23.56 -14.96
CA SER A 277 7.30 22.63 -14.79
C SER A 277 7.07 21.84 -13.51
N TYR A 278 7.06 20.52 -13.60
CA TYR A 278 6.81 19.67 -12.43
C TYR A 278 7.78 18.50 -12.37
N MET A 279 7.99 18.00 -11.15
CA MET A 279 8.76 16.80 -10.88
C MET A 279 8.17 16.08 -9.68
N PHE A 280 8.07 14.76 -9.77
CA PHE A 280 7.77 13.93 -8.62
C PHE A 280 8.56 12.63 -8.66
N GLY A 281 8.77 12.04 -7.49
CA GLY A 281 9.48 10.79 -7.36
C GLY A 281 9.30 10.17 -5.99
N ASN A 282 9.69 8.91 -5.85
CA ASN A 282 9.65 8.20 -4.60
C ASN A 282 10.87 7.28 -4.41
N TYR A 283 11.15 7.02 -3.15
CA TYR A 283 12.02 5.96 -2.68
C TYR A 283 11.22 5.07 -1.73
N SER A 284 11.42 3.76 -1.81
CA SER A 284 10.80 2.80 -0.89
C SER A 284 11.75 1.64 -0.66
N GLU A 285 11.85 1.21 0.59
CA GLU A 285 12.57 0.02 1.03
C GLU A 285 11.70 -0.71 2.03
N ARG A 286 11.63 -2.03 1.90
CA ARG A 286 10.78 -2.86 2.75
C ARG A 286 11.48 -4.16 3.08
N ASP A 287 11.48 -4.50 4.37
CA ASP A 287 11.93 -5.78 4.91
C ASP A 287 10.71 -6.54 5.45
N VAL A 288 10.44 -7.72 4.88
CA VAL A 288 9.22 -8.49 5.16
C VAL A 288 9.55 -9.96 5.32
N ASP A 289 9.12 -10.53 6.44
CA ASP A 289 9.12 -11.98 6.68
C ASP A 289 7.72 -12.54 6.32
N GLY A 290 7.66 -13.27 5.22
CA GLY A 290 6.42 -13.79 4.64
C GLY A 290 6.29 -15.31 4.76
N GLY A 291 5.05 -15.76 4.98
CA GLY A 291 4.72 -17.18 4.97
C GLY A 291 4.73 -17.80 3.56
N PHE A 292 5.04 -19.07 3.49
CA PHE A 292 4.99 -19.86 2.26
C PHE A 292 4.31 -21.22 2.48
N TYR A 293 4.04 -21.95 1.39
CA TYR A 293 3.41 -23.27 1.45
C TYR A 293 4.30 -24.28 2.18
N TYR A 294 3.74 -24.94 3.20
CA TYR A 294 4.38 -26.07 3.85
C TYR A 294 4.67 -27.19 2.85
N ARG A 295 5.90 -27.67 2.87
CA ARG A 295 6.35 -28.78 2.06
C ARG A 295 6.67 -29.95 2.98
N ASN A 296 5.78 -30.95 2.99
CA ASN A 296 6.00 -32.17 3.73
C ASN A 296 7.29 -32.83 3.23
N PRO A 297 8.29 -33.09 4.11
CA PRO A 297 9.53 -33.73 3.73
C PRO A 297 9.34 -35.18 3.27
N ASP A 298 8.35 -35.90 3.82
CA ASP A 298 8.04 -37.26 3.38
C ASP A 298 7.42 -37.25 1.97
N GLY A 299 7.95 -38.12 1.10
CA GLY A 299 7.47 -38.24 -0.28
C GLY A 299 8.06 -37.21 -1.26
N ARG A 300 9.01 -36.38 -0.84
CA ARG A 300 9.73 -35.44 -1.71
C ARG A 300 11.22 -35.80 -1.85
N SER A 301 11.48 -37.04 -2.22
CA SER A 301 12.83 -37.60 -2.29
C SER A 301 13.83 -36.88 -3.20
N GLY A 302 13.36 -35.98 -4.07
CA GLY A 302 14.25 -35.16 -4.90
C GLY A 302 14.64 -33.81 -4.30
N VAL A 303 14.01 -33.43 -3.19
CA VAL A 303 14.18 -32.10 -2.56
C VAL A 303 14.87 -32.22 -1.20
N PHE A 304 14.62 -33.31 -0.47
CA PHE A 304 15.19 -33.53 0.86
C PHE A 304 15.99 -34.83 0.88
N THR A 305 17.20 -34.77 1.43
CA THR A 305 17.99 -35.94 1.73
C THR A 305 17.56 -36.55 3.06
N ILE A 306 17.69 -37.87 3.17
CA ILE A 306 17.39 -38.60 4.41
C ILE A 306 18.28 -38.09 5.54
N GLY A 307 17.67 -37.62 6.62
CA GLY A 307 18.30 -37.35 7.89
C GLY A 307 18.15 -35.96 8.45
N ASP A 308 18.39 -34.90 7.71
CA ASP A 308 18.34 -33.53 8.24
C ASP A 308 17.59 -32.61 7.31
N TYR A 309 16.26 -32.49 7.53
CA TYR A 309 15.45 -31.56 6.77
C TYR A 309 14.66 -30.65 7.70
N ARG A 310 14.53 -29.43 7.30
CA ARG A 310 13.58 -28.48 7.89
C ARG A 310 12.26 -28.53 7.12
N ALA A 311 11.16 -28.51 7.83
CA ALA A 311 9.90 -28.07 7.24
C ALA A 311 9.99 -26.56 7.09
N VAL A 312 10.06 -26.07 5.87
CA VAL A 312 10.12 -24.64 5.59
C VAL A 312 8.71 -24.15 5.42
N GLY A 313 8.23 -23.36 6.36
CA GLY A 313 6.95 -22.65 6.27
C GLY A 313 7.12 -21.16 6.04
N ASN A 314 8.30 -20.62 6.26
CA ASN A 314 8.61 -19.19 6.13
C ASN A 314 9.74 -18.99 5.12
N VAL A 315 9.72 -17.86 4.45
CA VAL A 315 10.78 -17.36 3.57
C VAL A 315 11.19 -16.00 4.14
N ASP A 316 12.46 -15.89 4.52
CA ASP A 316 13.05 -14.60 4.91
C ASP A 316 13.28 -13.71 3.67
#